data_a267136eaadf06e0fddfb7841345367c
#
_entry.id   a267136eaadf06e0fddfb7841345367c
#
_cell.length_a   1.000
_cell.length_b   1.000
_cell.length_c   1.000
_cell.angle_alpha   90.00
_cell.angle_beta   90.00
_cell.angle_gamma   90.00
#
_symmetry.space_group_name_H-M   'P 1'
#
loop_
_entity.id
_entity.type
_entity.pdbx_description
1 polymer ?
#
loop_
_entity_poly.entity_id
_entity_poly.type
_entity_poly.pdbx_seq_one_letter_code
_entity_poly.pdbx_strand_id
1 'polypeptide(L)'
;MAEAFYSVVLDHPAEAVWAVIRPFGHYTRAGVDAETTIEDGKADAEVGAVRHVAMPGRTIRQKLLAHSDRERSYTYSFLEPAPVRNYVATIRVTPVAETGQAFIDWRASFDCLPEERERWLEQFEQKGFAVWLAALRRFMDGRA
;
A
#
# COMPACT_ATOMS: atom_id res chain seq x y z
N MET A 1 18.71 6.46 -7.12
CA MET A 1 17.41 6.25 -6.50
C MET A 1 16.34 6.05 -7.56
N ALA A 2 15.51 5.04 -7.39
CA ALA A 2 14.43 4.76 -8.31
C ALA A 2 13.09 5.14 -7.67
N GLU A 3 12.08 5.47 -8.48
CA GLU A 3 10.74 5.75 -8.00
C GLU A 3 9.73 4.90 -8.75
N ALA A 4 8.93 4.15 -8.00
CA ALA A 4 7.79 3.42 -8.51
C ALA A 4 6.53 4.25 -8.27
N PHE A 5 5.57 4.17 -9.19
CA PHE A 5 4.34 4.95 -9.10
C PHE A 5 3.20 4.22 -9.78
N TYR A 6 2.03 4.26 -9.16
CA TYR A 6 0.81 3.78 -9.78
C TYR A 6 -0.39 4.52 -9.22
N SER A 7 -1.39 4.78 -10.04
CA SER A 7 -2.60 5.46 -9.57
C SER A 7 -3.83 4.92 -10.26
N VAL A 8 -4.97 5.05 -9.58
CA VAL A 8 -6.28 4.64 -10.10
C VAL A 8 -7.33 5.64 -9.62
N VAL A 9 -8.47 5.65 -10.31
CA VAL A 9 -9.68 6.33 -9.83
C VAL A 9 -10.73 5.26 -9.57
N LEU A 10 -11.34 5.30 -8.37
CA LEU A 10 -12.43 4.41 -8.01
C LEU A 10 -13.73 5.22 -7.91
N ASP A 11 -14.83 4.63 -8.39
CA ASP A 11 -16.15 5.27 -8.33
C ASP A 11 -16.79 5.06 -6.97
N HIS A 12 -16.11 5.56 -5.94
CA HIS A 12 -16.54 5.51 -4.54
C HIS A 12 -16.03 6.76 -3.82
N PRO A 13 -16.69 7.21 -2.76
CA PRO A 13 -16.21 8.37 -2.00
C PRO A 13 -14.84 8.08 -1.37
N ALA A 14 -13.98 9.11 -1.34
CA ALA A 14 -12.64 8.97 -0.77
C ALA A 14 -12.65 8.46 0.67
N GLU A 15 -13.60 8.90 1.50
CA GLU A 15 -13.70 8.45 2.88
C GLU A 15 -14.00 6.95 2.97
N ALA A 16 -14.85 6.43 2.09
CA ALA A 16 -15.19 5.00 2.07
C ALA A 16 -13.98 4.16 1.65
N VAL A 17 -13.21 4.64 0.67
CA VAL A 17 -11.99 3.96 0.22
C VAL A 17 -10.92 4.01 1.31
N TRP A 18 -10.73 5.18 1.92
CA TRP A 18 -9.75 5.34 3.00
C TRP A 18 -10.06 4.42 4.18
N ALA A 19 -11.34 4.26 4.53
CA ALA A 19 -11.74 3.37 5.62
C ALA A 19 -11.26 1.93 5.40
N VAL A 20 -11.16 1.48 4.15
CA VAL A 20 -10.65 0.13 3.81
C VAL A 20 -9.12 0.09 3.84
N ILE A 21 -8.45 1.12 3.33
CA ILE A 21 -6.99 1.18 3.24
C ILE A 21 -6.34 1.47 4.60
N ARG A 22 -7.00 2.30 5.41
CA ARG A 22 -6.48 2.87 6.65
C ARG A 22 -5.86 1.87 7.64
N PRO A 23 -6.50 0.73 7.93
CA PRO A 23 -5.94 -0.21 8.89
C PRO A 23 -4.69 -0.89 8.33
N PHE A 24 -3.53 -0.59 8.90
CA PHE A 24 -2.24 -1.13 8.44
C PHE A 24 -2.20 -2.66 8.53
N GLY A 25 -2.93 -3.26 9.46
CA GLY A 25 -3.02 -4.70 9.65
C GLY A 25 -3.99 -5.41 8.72
N HIS A 26 -4.62 -4.71 7.79
CA HIS A 26 -5.65 -5.28 6.91
C HIS A 26 -5.24 -5.29 5.44
N TYR A 27 -3.98 -5.63 5.17
CA TYR A 27 -3.47 -5.74 3.80
C TYR A 27 -4.34 -6.65 2.93
N THR A 28 -4.90 -7.69 3.53
CA THR A 28 -5.71 -8.68 2.83
C THR A 28 -7.18 -8.31 2.67
N ARG A 29 -7.62 -7.22 3.31
CA ARG A 29 -9.03 -6.83 3.26
C ARG A 29 -9.51 -6.59 1.82
N ALA A 30 -8.61 -6.22 0.95
CA ALA A 30 -8.93 -5.99 -0.45
C ALA A 30 -8.97 -7.26 -1.30
N GLY A 31 -8.89 -8.45 -0.69
CA GLY A 31 -8.95 -9.72 -1.41
C GLY A 31 -7.63 -10.18 -2.01
N VAL A 32 -6.52 -9.61 -1.54
CA VAL A 32 -5.19 -10.08 -1.93
C VAL A 32 -4.88 -11.38 -1.18
N ASP A 33 -4.27 -12.34 -1.86
CA ASP A 33 -3.91 -13.63 -1.25
C ASP A 33 -2.69 -13.48 -0.33
N ALA A 34 -2.94 -13.06 0.89
CA ALA A 34 -1.94 -12.83 1.92
C ALA A 34 -2.59 -12.84 3.29
N GLU A 35 -1.83 -13.15 4.32
CA GLU A 35 -2.26 -13.03 5.72
C GLU A 35 -1.45 -11.93 6.38
N THR A 36 -2.12 -11.00 7.06
CA THR A 36 -1.48 -9.87 7.71
C THR A 36 -1.75 -9.87 9.20
N THR A 37 -0.68 -9.69 9.98
CA THR A 37 -0.78 -9.53 11.44
C THR A 37 0.08 -8.35 11.85
N ILE A 38 -0.33 -7.67 12.96
CA ILE A 38 0.46 -6.59 13.55
C ILE A 38 1.28 -7.18 14.69
N GLU A 39 2.58 -6.92 14.69
CA GLU A 39 3.49 -7.38 15.73
C GLU A 39 3.33 -6.56 17.00
N ASP A 40 3.68 -7.16 18.14
CA ASP A 40 3.74 -6.49 19.46
C ASP A 40 2.42 -5.85 19.92
N GLY A 41 1.28 -6.28 19.39
CA GLY A 41 -0.02 -5.80 19.84
C GLY A 41 -0.30 -4.33 19.57
N LYS A 42 0.46 -3.67 18.69
CA LYS A 42 0.22 -2.27 18.36
C LYS A 42 -1.06 -2.08 17.56
N ALA A 43 -1.61 -0.87 17.66
CA ALA A 43 -2.82 -0.52 16.93
C ALA A 43 -2.54 -0.33 15.44
N ASP A 44 -3.56 -0.51 14.60
CA ASP A 44 -3.46 -0.44 13.14
C ASP A 44 -2.93 0.88 12.59
N ALA A 45 -3.17 1.98 13.30
CA ALA A 45 -2.75 3.30 12.84
C ALA A 45 -1.61 3.88 13.69
N GLU A 46 -1.02 3.06 14.55
CA GLU A 46 0.03 3.51 15.44
C GLU A 46 1.37 3.53 14.71
N VAL A 47 2.00 4.70 14.63
CA VAL A 47 3.33 4.85 14.04
C VAL A 47 4.31 3.96 14.80
N GLY A 48 5.12 3.23 14.04
CA GLY A 48 6.02 2.22 14.58
C GLY A 48 5.44 0.80 14.54
N ALA A 49 4.15 0.65 14.22
CA ALA A 49 3.56 -0.68 14.06
C ALA A 49 4.24 -1.42 12.91
N VAL A 50 4.46 -2.71 13.09
CA VAL A 50 5.04 -3.57 12.06
C VAL A 50 4.00 -4.57 11.62
N ARG A 51 3.70 -4.60 10.33
CA ARG A 51 2.83 -5.63 9.78
C ARG A 51 3.67 -6.74 9.19
N HIS A 52 3.26 -7.95 9.48
CA HIS A 52 3.85 -9.17 8.98
C HIS A 52 2.90 -9.71 7.92
N VAL A 53 3.34 -9.76 6.67
CA VAL A 53 2.52 -10.17 5.54
C VAL A 53 3.04 -11.49 5.00
N ALA A 54 2.24 -12.55 5.18
CA ALA A 54 2.58 -13.88 4.66
C ALA A 54 1.87 -14.09 3.33
N MET A 55 2.63 -14.27 2.27
CA MET A 55 2.13 -14.52 0.92
C MET A 55 2.64 -15.87 0.45
N PRO A 56 2.01 -16.48 -0.58
CA PRO A 56 2.53 -17.72 -1.14
C PRO A 56 3.99 -17.54 -1.56
N GLY A 57 4.87 -18.37 -0.98
CA GLY A 57 6.29 -18.39 -1.32
C GLY A 57 7.16 -17.34 -0.65
N ARG A 58 6.59 -16.40 0.10
CA ARG A 58 7.41 -15.40 0.80
C ARG A 58 6.66 -14.69 1.92
N THR A 59 7.45 -14.07 2.79
CA THR A 59 6.93 -13.25 3.89
C THR A 59 7.67 -11.93 3.88
N ILE A 60 6.96 -10.83 4.11
CA ILE A 60 7.56 -9.51 4.23
C ILE A 60 7.14 -8.85 5.54
N ARG A 61 7.98 -7.96 6.05
CA ARG A 61 7.68 -7.15 7.23
C ARG A 61 7.80 -5.69 6.84
N GLN A 62 6.79 -4.91 7.20
CA GLN A 62 6.74 -3.48 6.86
C GLN A 62 6.42 -2.68 8.11
N LYS A 63 7.08 -1.53 8.25
CA LYS A 63 6.93 -0.66 9.42
C LYS A 63 6.22 0.62 9.03
N LEU A 64 5.19 0.98 9.78
CA LEU A 64 4.45 2.22 9.58
C LEU A 64 5.28 3.40 10.09
N LEU A 65 5.63 4.31 9.18
CA LEU A 65 6.44 5.48 9.48
C LEU A 65 5.62 6.74 9.75
N ALA A 66 4.48 6.87 9.09
CA ALA A 66 3.61 8.04 9.22
C ALA A 66 2.17 7.65 8.88
N HIS A 67 1.22 8.34 9.49
CA HIS A 67 -0.21 8.13 9.27
C HIS A 67 -0.93 9.46 9.37
N SER A 68 -1.80 9.77 8.42
CA SER A 68 -2.61 10.98 8.46
C SER A 68 -4.03 10.69 7.98
N ASP A 69 -4.98 10.74 8.91
CA ASP A 69 -6.41 10.61 8.56
C ASP A 69 -6.89 11.84 7.80
N ARG A 70 -6.30 13.01 8.08
CA ARG A 70 -6.67 14.24 7.41
C ARG A 70 -6.33 14.20 5.92
N GLU A 71 -5.14 13.69 5.59
CA GLU A 71 -4.69 13.57 4.19
C GLU A 71 -5.04 12.22 3.58
N ARG A 72 -5.59 11.30 4.36
CA ARG A 72 -5.92 9.94 3.95
C ARG A 72 -4.70 9.25 3.33
N SER A 73 -3.63 9.20 4.12
CA SER A 73 -2.37 8.62 3.64
C SER A 73 -1.65 7.90 4.76
N TYR A 74 -0.80 6.95 4.39
CA TYR A 74 0.22 6.45 5.30
C TYR A 74 1.49 6.13 4.54
N THR A 75 2.61 6.14 5.27
CA THR A 75 3.95 5.89 4.75
C THR A 75 4.57 4.73 5.50
N TYR A 76 5.24 3.86 4.79
CA TYR A 76 5.86 2.68 5.38
C TYR A 76 7.17 2.32 4.71
N SER A 77 7.97 1.48 5.39
CA SER A 77 9.21 0.96 4.86
C SER A 77 9.24 -0.56 5.02
N PHE A 78 10.18 -1.20 4.34
CA PHE A 78 10.48 -2.62 4.62
C PHE A 78 11.44 -2.72 5.80
N LEU A 79 11.30 -3.79 6.58
CA LEU A 79 12.32 -4.22 7.53
C LEU A 79 13.13 -5.35 6.89
N GLU A 80 14.36 -5.54 7.35
CA GLU A 80 15.22 -6.60 6.83
C GLU A 80 14.66 -8.00 7.20
N PRO A 81 14.76 -8.98 6.32
CA PRO A 81 15.36 -8.87 4.98
C PRO A 81 14.41 -8.18 4.00
N ALA A 82 14.94 -7.20 3.27
CA ALA A 82 14.16 -6.40 2.34
C ALA A 82 14.60 -6.67 0.89
N PRO A 83 13.69 -6.57 -0.08
CA PRO A 83 14.03 -6.85 -1.48
C PRO A 83 14.95 -5.79 -2.09
N VAL A 84 14.88 -4.55 -1.60
CA VAL A 84 15.69 -3.42 -2.05
C VAL A 84 16.09 -2.59 -0.84
N ARG A 85 16.99 -1.62 -1.04
CA ARG A 85 17.45 -0.75 0.06
C ARG A 85 16.68 0.55 0.09
N ASN A 86 16.55 1.10 1.30
CA ASN A 86 15.97 2.42 1.53
C ASN A 86 14.59 2.60 0.92
N TYR A 87 13.76 1.56 0.97
CA TYR A 87 12.41 1.60 0.44
C TYR A 87 11.50 2.39 1.37
N VAL A 88 10.85 3.42 0.82
CA VAL A 88 9.83 4.20 1.52
C VAL A 88 8.67 4.39 0.55
N ALA A 89 7.48 3.99 0.96
CA ALA A 89 6.29 4.08 0.13
C ALA A 89 5.19 4.86 0.83
N THR A 90 4.43 5.62 0.07
CA THR A 90 3.24 6.35 0.56
C THR A 90 2.05 6.03 -0.33
N ILE A 91 0.95 5.65 0.28
CA ILE A 91 -0.35 5.51 -0.39
C ILE A 91 -1.25 6.64 0.11
N ARG A 92 -1.96 7.30 -0.81
CA ARG A 92 -2.84 8.43 -0.48
C ARG A 92 -4.14 8.33 -1.25
N VAL A 93 -5.23 8.71 -0.59
CA VAL A 93 -6.55 8.80 -1.22
C VAL A 93 -6.97 10.27 -1.24
N THR A 94 -7.24 10.79 -2.42
CA THR A 94 -7.65 12.19 -2.61
C THR A 94 -9.02 12.23 -3.28
N PRO A 95 -9.98 12.98 -2.75
CA PRO A 95 -11.26 13.14 -3.45
C PRO A 95 -11.07 13.95 -4.73
N VAL A 96 -11.67 13.49 -5.82
CA VAL A 96 -11.73 14.27 -7.05
C VAL A 96 -12.86 15.29 -6.86
N ALA A 97 -12.51 16.56 -6.77
CA ALA A 97 -13.48 17.60 -6.40
C ALA A 97 -14.69 17.65 -7.32
N GLU A 98 -14.50 17.46 -8.61
CA GLU A 98 -15.56 17.56 -9.60
C GLU A 98 -16.58 16.43 -9.53
N THR A 99 -16.12 15.19 -9.23
CA THR A 99 -16.95 14.00 -9.33
C THR A 99 -17.25 13.33 -7.99
N GLY A 100 -16.45 13.63 -6.97
CA GLY A 100 -16.53 12.93 -5.68
C GLY A 100 -15.90 11.56 -5.68
N GLN A 101 -15.32 11.14 -6.81
CA GLN A 101 -14.61 9.87 -6.89
C GLN A 101 -13.32 9.90 -6.07
N ALA A 102 -12.75 8.73 -5.80
CA ALA A 102 -11.49 8.61 -5.06
C ALA A 102 -10.33 8.45 -6.04
N PHE A 103 -9.35 9.32 -5.95
CA PHE A 103 -8.07 9.18 -6.64
C PHE A 103 -7.08 8.57 -5.67
N ILE A 104 -6.56 7.38 -5.98
CA ILE A 104 -5.57 6.72 -5.14
C ILE A 104 -4.24 6.75 -5.88
N ASP A 105 -3.20 7.31 -5.25
CA ASP A 105 -1.85 7.26 -5.76
C ASP A 105 -0.93 6.56 -4.77
N TRP A 106 0.00 5.78 -5.29
CA TRP A 106 0.94 4.98 -4.52
C TRP A 106 2.33 5.22 -5.09
N ARG A 107 3.24 5.71 -4.26
CA ARG A 107 4.60 6.05 -4.66
C ARG A 107 5.60 5.35 -3.75
N ALA A 108 6.70 4.90 -4.32
CA ALA A 108 7.79 4.34 -3.54
C ALA A 108 9.12 4.82 -4.11
N SER A 109 10.06 5.14 -3.22
CA SER A 109 11.43 5.41 -3.60
C SER A 109 12.30 4.33 -2.98
N PHE A 110 13.36 3.94 -3.69
CA PHE A 110 14.26 2.88 -3.23
C PHE A 110 15.57 2.91 -3.98
N ASP A 111 16.56 2.18 -3.45
CA ASP A 111 17.87 2.03 -4.08
C ASP A 111 18.07 0.59 -4.49
N CYS A 112 18.63 0.39 -5.68
CA CYS A 112 18.99 -0.91 -6.21
C CYS A 112 20.12 -0.75 -7.22
N LEU A 113 20.67 -1.85 -7.69
CA LEU A 113 21.67 -1.80 -8.75
C LEU A 113 21.03 -1.27 -10.04
N PRO A 114 21.75 -0.44 -10.82
CA PRO A 114 21.16 0.14 -12.04
C PRO A 114 20.63 -0.91 -13.01
N GLU A 115 21.28 -2.06 -13.15
CA GLU A 115 20.84 -3.13 -14.04
C GLU A 115 19.59 -3.86 -13.55
N GLU A 116 19.19 -3.66 -12.29
CA GLU A 116 17.99 -4.26 -11.70
C GLU A 116 16.81 -3.30 -11.67
N ARG A 117 17.02 -2.04 -12.02
CA ARG A 117 16.02 -0.99 -11.86
C ARG A 117 14.70 -1.31 -12.55
N GLU A 118 14.73 -1.67 -13.83
CA GLU A 118 13.51 -1.96 -14.59
C GLU A 118 12.75 -3.14 -14.00
N ARG A 119 13.47 -4.17 -13.56
CA ARG A 119 12.85 -5.34 -12.94
C ARG A 119 12.11 -4.98 -11.65
N TRP A 120 12.74 -4.16 -10.79
CA TRP A 120 12.10 -3.76 -9.54
C TRP A 120 10.95 -2.78 -9.76
N LEU A 121 11.05 -1.88 -10.74
CA LEU A 121 9.93 -0.99 -11.07
C LEU A 121 8.73 -1.82 -11.53
N GLU A 122 8.93 -2.78 -12.43
CA GLU A 122 7.85 -3.66 -12.84
C GLU A 122 7.27 -4.45 -11.67
N GLN A 123 8.13 -4.98 -10.80
CA GLN A 123 7.71 -5.74 -9.63
C GLN A 123 6.82 -4.93 -8.71
N PHE A 124 7.20 -3.69 -8.40
CA PHE A 124 6.41 -2.85 -7.50
C PHE A 124 5.19 -2.25 -8.18
N GLU A 125 5.32 -1.74 -9.41
CA GLU A 125 4.21 -1.08 -10.09
C GLU A 125 3.18 -2.05 -10.62
N GLN A 126 3.60 -3.04 -11.41
CA GLN A 126 2.68 -3.92 -12.12
C GLN A 126 2.29 -5.17 -11.33
N LYS A 127 3.24 -5.75 -10.62
CA LYS A 127 2.97 -6.98 -9.86
C LYS A 127 2.59 -6.73 -8.40
N GLY A 128 2.80 -5.52 -7.90
CA GLY A 128 2.44 -5.12 -6.55
C GLY A 128 1.29 -4.13 -6.53
N PHE A 129 1.56 -2.86 -6.79
CA PHE A 129 0.57 -1.77 -6.66
C PHE A 129 -0.65 -1.99 -7.54
N ALA A 130 -0.44 -2.29 -8.83
CA ALA A 130 -1.54 -2.49 -9.77
C ALA A 130 -2.43 -3.65 -9.36
N VAL A 131 -1.83 -4.75 -8.93
CA VAL A 131 -2.56 -5.96 -8.51
C VAL A 131 -3.39 -5.67 -7.26
N TRP A 132 -2.77 -5.01 -6.27
CA TRP A 132 -3.47 -4.70 -5.02
C TRP A 132 -4.61 -3.71 -5.25
N LEU A 133 -4.38 -2.67 -6.06
CA LEU A 133 -5.41 -1.68 -6.35
C LEU A 133 -6.56 -2.25 -7.20
N ALA A 134 -6.26 -3.20 -8.10
CA ALA A 134 -7.30 -3.92 -8.83
C ALA A 134 -8.15 -4.77 -7.86
N ALA A 135 -7.53 -5.42 -6.89
CA ALA A 135 -8.23 -6.19 -5.87
C ALA A 135 -9.10 -5.26 -4.99
N LEU A 136 -8.57 -4.09 -4.64
CA LEU A 136 -9.32 -3.08 -3.89
C LEU A 136 -10.56 -2.64 -4.67
N ARG A 137 -10.42 -2.39 -5.97
CA ARG A 137 -11.57 -2.03 -6.82
C ARG A 137 -12.65 -3.08 -6.78
N ARG A 138 -12.28 -4.35 -6.95
CA ARG A 138 -13.26 -5.45 -6.91
C ARG A 138 -13.94 -5.53 -5.55
N PHE A 139 -13.17 -5.35 -4.48
CA PHE A 139 -13.70 -5.36 -3.11
C PHE A 139 -14.70 -4.22 -2.90
N MET A 140 -14.34 -3.00 -3.31
CA MET A 140 -15.21 -1.83 -3.14
C MET A 140 -16.47 -1.96 -3.99
N ASP A 141 -16.34 -2.41 -5.24
CA ASP A 141 -17.50 -2.56 -6.14
C ASP A 141 -18.45 -3.63 -5.64
N GLY A 142 -17.95 -4.67 -4.99
CA GLY A 142 -18.79 -5.73 -4.43
C GLY A 142 -19.52 -5.34 -3.15
N ARG A 143 -19.26 -4.17 -2.56
CA ARG A 143 -19.92 -3.70 -1.33
C ARG A 143 -21.22 -2.96 -1.57
N ALA A 144 -21.52 -2.65 -2.78
CA ALA A 144 -22.67 -1.82 -3.14
C ALA A 144 -24.00 -2.41 -2.69
#